data_0f00d2a1015b8cac95fee877c83b7f62
#
_entry.id   0f00d2a1015b8cac95fee877c83b7f62
#
_cell.length_a   1.000
_cell.length_b   1.000
_cell.length_c   1.000
_cell.angle_alpha   90.00
_cell.angle_beta   90.00
_cell.angle_gamma   90.00
#
_symmetry.space_group_name_H-M   'P 1'
#
loop_
_entity.id
_entity.type
_entity.pdbx_description
1 polymer ?
#
loop_
_entity_poly.entity_id
_entity_poly.type
_entity_poly.pdbx_seq_one_letter_code
_entity_poly.pdbx_strand_id
1 'polypeptide(L)'
;MLKQLGACLVALALGALGFWWIAREHARLDALEDALRAVRLLRAQVEHLRLPLPEAVESLCGQCRLADALWEAGCPLGGEALEAALRAAGLQKDAAQIVQALLRAVPTLPAGETGPFDSAQEQLRELRDLKRAALDQSAALYPRLGLLAAFAALVLLL
;
A
#
# COMPACT_ATOMS: atom_id res chain seq x y z
N MET A 1 -40.41 0.11 -20.40
CA MET A 1 -39.35 -0.89 -20.44
C MET A 1 -37.93 -0.26 -20.56
N LEU A 2 -37.68 0.68 -21.50
CA LEU A 2 -36.34 1.31 -21.63
C LEU A 2 -35.89 2.10 -20.39
N LYS A 3 -36.81 2.80 -19.73
CA LYS A 3 -36.51 3.58 -18.51
C LYS A 3 -36.12 2.70 -17.33
N GLN A 4 -36.76 1.55 -17.17
CA GLN A 4 -36.43 0.58 -16.09
C GLN A 4 -35.07 -0.09 -16.33
N LEU A 5 -34.70 -0.39 -17.56
CA LEU A 5 -33.37 -0.90 -17.93
C LEU A 5 -32.27 0.13 -17.62
N GLY A 6 -32.54 1.42 -17.90
CA GLY A 6 -31.60 2.51 -17.58
C GLY A 6 -31.37 2.64 -16.06
N ALA A 7 -32.43 2.55 -15.25
CA ALA A 7 -32.33 2.61 -13.79
C ALA A 7 -31.51 1.47 -13.20
N CYS A 8 -31.72 0.23 -13.67
CA CYS A 8 -30.94 -0.93 -13.25
C CYS A 8 -29.46 -0.78 -13.61
N LEU A 9 -29.15 -0.27 -14.80
CA LEU A 9 -27.77 -0.03 -15.23
C LEU A 9 -27.07 1.01 -14.36
N VAL A 10 -27.74 2.11 -14.03
CA VAL A 10 -27.17 3.15 -13.15
C VAL A 10 -26.96 2.61 -11.73
N ALA A 11 -27.89 1.86 -11.17
CA ALA A 11 -27.76 1.25 -9.85
C ALA A 11 -26.59 0.24 -9.80
N LEU A 12 -26.44 -0.58 -10.84
CA LEU A 12 -25.32 -1.53 -10.97
C LEU A 12 -23.97 -0.80 -11.11
N ALA A 13 -23.92 0.29 -11.88
CA ALA A 13 -22.70 1.08 -12.06
C ALA A 13 -22.26 1.75 -10.73
N LEU A 14 -23.18 2.30 -9.97
CA LEU A 14 -22.89 2.89 -8.65
C LEU A 14 -22.42 1.85 -7.64
N GLY A 15 -23.05 0.66 -7.64
CA GLY A 15 -22.61 -0.46 -6.80
C GLY A 15 -21.22 -0.96 -7.17
N ALA A 16 -20.92 -1.11 -8.46
CA ALA A 16 -19.63 -1.53 -8.95
C ALA A 16 -18.51 -0.52 -8.62
N LEU A 17 -18.78 0.78 -8.71
CA LEU A 17 -17.85 1.85 -8.32
C LEU A 17 -17.50 1.78 -6.84
N GLY A 18 -18.49 1.58 -5.96
CA GLY A 18 -18.27 1.43 -4.52
C GLY A 18 -17.41 0.20 -4.19
N PHE A 19 -17.70 -0.92 -4.84
CA PHE A 19 -16.91 -2.14 -4.66
C PHE A 19 -15.47 -2.00 -5.17
N TRP A 20 -15.29 -1.39 -6.35
CA TRP A 20 -13.97 -1.15 -6.91
C TRP A 20 -13.12 -0.22 -6.03
N TRP A 21 -13.74 0.80 -5.43
CA TRP A 21 -13.05 1.71 -4.54
C TRP A 21 -12.56 1.01 -3.26
N ILE A 22 -13.43 0.18 -2.63
CA ILE A 22 -13.07 -0.61 -1.45
C ILE A 22 -11.93 -1.59 -1.78
N ALA A 23 -12.01 -2.30 -2.91
CA ALA A 23 -10.97 -3.22 -3.35
C ALA A 23 -9.62 -2.52 -3.54
N ARG A 24 -9.65 -1.28 -4.07
CA ARG A 24 -8.43 -0.48 -4.25
C ARG A 24 -7.82 -0.04 -2.91
N GLU A 25 -8.63 0.30 -1.92
CA GLU A 25 -8.12 0.66 -0.59
C GLU A 25 -7.56 -0.57 0.14
N HIS A 26 -8.16 -1.75 0.01
CA HIS A 26 -7.57 -2.99 0.52
C HIS A 26 -6.21 -3.28 -0.13
N ALA A 27 -6.10 -3.16 -1.44
CA ALA A 27 -4.83 -3.37 -2.13
C ALA A 27 -3.71 -2.41 -1.64
N ARG A 28 -4.07 -1.19 -1.23
CA ARG A 28 -3.14 -0.22 -0.64
C ARG A 28 -2.69 -0.61 0.77
N LEU A 29 -3.60 -1.17 1.58
CA LEU A 29 -3.25 -1.72 2.89
C LEU A 29 -2.34 -2.93 2.76
N ASP A 30 -2.63 -3.84 1.82
CA ASP A 30 -1.79 -5.01 1.54
C ASP A 30 -0.37 -4.59 1.13
N ALA A 31 -0.24 -3.55 0.29
CA ALA A 31 1.07 -3.01 -0.07
C ALA A 31 1.82 -2.42 1.12
N LEU A 32 1.12 -1.80 2.07
CA LEU A 32 1.71 -1.25 3.28
C LEU A 32 2.15 -2.36 4.25
N GLU A 33 1.37 -3.43 4.38
CA GLU A 33 1.74 -4.61 5.17
C GLU A 33 2.94 -5.35 4.55
N ASP A 34 3.00 -5.43 3.23
CA ASP A 34 4.13 -5.98 2.50
C ASP A 34 5.41 -5.15 2.74
N ALA A 35 5.30 -3.82 2.70
CA ALA A 35 6.42 -2.94 3.02
C ALA A 35 6.91 -3.11 4.47
N LEU A 36 5.99 -3.23 5.44
CA LEU A 36 6.35 -3.54 6.84
C LEU A 36 7.08 -4.87 6.96
N ARG A 37 6.64 -5.90 6.23
CA ARG A 37 7.31 -7.19 6.18
C ARG A 37 8.71 -7.05 5.58
N ALA A 38 8.83 -6.38 4.44
CA ALA A 38 10.11 -6.15 3.77
C ALA A 38 11.12 -5.42 4.67
N VAL A 39 10.69 -4.35 5.37
CA VAL A 39 11.56 -3.60 6.30
C VAL A 39 12.04 -4.47 7.46
N ARG A 40 11.19 -5.35 8.01
CA ARG A 40 11.59 -6.29 9.08
C ARG A 40 12.61 -7.32 8.57
N LEU A 41 12.40 -7.86 7.39
CA LEU A 41 13.29 -8.85 6.79
C LEU A 41 14.63 -8.22 6.40
N LEU A 42 14.61 -7.01 5.81
CA LEU A 42 15.82 -6.24 5.51
C LEU A 42 16.63 -5.95 6.76
N ARG A 43 15.95 -5.54 7.85
CA ARG A 43 16.60 -5.37 9.15
C ARG A 43 17.34 -6.64 9.57
N ALA A 44 16.66 -7.78 9.56
CA ALA A 44 17.26 -9.05 9.97
C ALA A 44 18.47 -9.44 9.11
N GLN A 45 18.41 -9.19 7.79
CA GLN A 45 19.53 -9.45 6.88
C GLN A 45 20.73 -8.53 7.16
N VAL A 46 20.49 -7.24 7.36
CA VAL A 46 21.53 -6.26 7.65
C VAL A 46 22.13 -6.46 9.04
N GLU A 47 21.28 -6.72 10.05
CA GLU A 47 21.72 -6.87 11.45
C GLU A 47 22.47 -8.17 11.70
N HIS A 48 21.95 -9.31 11.24
CA HIS A 48 22.50 -10.62 11.55
C HIS A 48 23.53 -11.11 10.53
N LEU A 49 23.27 -10.91 9.25
CA LEU A 49 24.13 -11.40 8.18
C LEU A 49 25.13 -10.37 7.67
N ARG A 50 24.96 -9.09 8.06
CA ARG A 50 25.81 -7.96 7.61
C ARG A 50 25.92 -7.87 6.09
N LEU A 51 24.87 -8.26 5.39
CA LEU A 51 24.83 -8.22 3.94
C LEU A 51 24.73 -6.77 3.46
N PRO A 52 25.43 -6.41 2.39
CA PRO A 52 25.18 -5.13 1.72
C PRO A 52 23.75 -5.07 1.18
N LEU A 53 23.19 -3.87 1.10
CA LEU A 53 21.78 -3.67 0.74
C LEU A 53 21.34 -4.40 -0.54
N PRO A 54 22.10 -4.40 -1.66
CA PRO A 54 21.71 -5.12 -2.87
C PRO A 54 21.55 -6.63 -2.65
N GLU A 55 22.50 -7.26 -1.95
CA GLU A 55 22.45 -8.70 -1.64
C GLU A 55 21.30 -9.03 -0.67
N ALA A 56 21.03 -8.13 0.29
CA ALA A 56 19.88 -8.27 1.19
C ALA A 56 18.56 -8.19 0.41
N VAL A 57 18.43 -7.27 -0.54
CA VAL A 57 17.24 -7.15 -1.40
C VAL A 57 17.10 -8.38 -2.29
N GLU A 58 18.19 -8.85 -2.90
CA GLU A 58 18.19 -10.07 -3.74
C GLU A 58 17.68 -11.28 -2.96
N SER A 59 18.13 -11.46 -1.71
CA SER A 59 17.71 -12.58 -0.86
C SER A 59 16.21 -12.55 -0.52
N LEU A 60 15.56 -11.41 -0.65
CA LEU A 60 14.14 -11.20 -0.38
C LEU A 60 13.26 -11.21 -1.65
N CYS A 61 13.86 -11.35 -2.83
CA CYS A 61 13.11 -11.48 -4.08
C CYS A 61 12.18 -12.70 -4.02
N GLY A 62 10.96 -12.53 -4.51
CA GLY A 62 9.90 -13.53 -4.44
C GLY A 62 9.19 -13.63 -3.07
N GLN A 63 9.65 -12.92 -2.04
CA GLN A 63 9.02 -12.91 -0.72
C GLN A 63 8.19 -11.65 -0.46
N CYS A 64 8.58 -10.52 -1.07
CA CYS A 64 7.96 -9.22 -0.88
C CYS A 64 7.94 -8.44 -2.20
N ARG A 65 6.80 -7.87 -2.56
CA ARG A 65 6.65 -7.02 -3.76
C ARG A 65 7.62 -5.84 -3.77
N LEU A 66 7.89 -5.28 -2.58
CA LEU A 66 8.85 -4.18 -2.44
C LEU A 66 10.27 -4.62 -2.82
N ALA A 67 10.70 -5.81 -2.40
CA ALA A 67 12.03 -6.33 -2.76
C ALA A 67 12.12 -6.61 -4.26
N ASP A 68 11.08 -7.21 -4.86
CA ASP A 68 11.03 -7.44 -6.30
C ASP A 68 11.13 -6.15 -7.10
N ALA A 69 10.35 -5.14 -6.74
CA ALA A 69 10.36 -3.84 -7.41
C ALA A 69 11.71 -3.10 -7.27
N LEU A 70 12.35 -3.20 -6.09
CA LEU A 70 13.68 -2.61 -5.87
C LEU A 70 14.75 -3.35 -6.68
N TRP A 71 14.67 -4.67 -6.74
CA TRP A 71 15.61 -5.49 -7.52
C TRP A 71 15.50 -5.23 -9.02
N GLU A 72 14.28 -5.22 -9.56
CA GLU A 72 14.01 -4.90 -10.97
C GLU A 72 14.52 -3.50 -11.36
N ALA A 73 14.46 -2.55 -10.44
CA ALA A 73 14.98 -1.21 -10.63
C ALA A 73 16.51 -1.09 -10.45
N GLY A 74 17.22 -2.17 -10.10
CA GLY A 74 18.65 -2.17 -9.83
C GLY A 74 19.03 -1.59 -8.47
N CYS A 75 18.18 -1.72 -7.46
CA CYS A 75 18.38 -1.25 -6.08
C CYS A 75 18.78 0.24 -5.99
N PRO A 76 18.03 1.16 -6.58
CA PRO A 76 18.38 2.59 -6.54
C PRO A 76 18.27 3.12 -5.11
N LEU A 77 19.26 3.92 -4.69
CA LEU A 77 19.27 4.56 -3.37
C LEU A 77 18.54 5.93 -3.35
N GLY A 78 18.07 6.39 -4.50
CA GLY A 78 17.38 7.68 -4.61
C GLY A 78 16.95 8.03 -6.02
N GLY A 79 16.36 9.23 -6.18
CA GLY A 79 15.94 9.77 -7.46
C GLY A 79 14.62 9.17 -7.98
N GLU A 80 14.32 9.46 -9.24
CA GLU A 80 13.07 9.03 -9.90
C GLU A 80 12.94 7.51 -10.03
N ALA A 81 14.07 6.80 -10.18
CA ALA A 81 14.09 5.34 -10.28
C ALA A 81 13.58 4.68 -8.99
N LEU A 82 13.99 5.18 -7.82
CA LEU A 82 13.49 4.69 -6.54
C LEU A 82 12.00 5.00 -6.37
N GLU A 83 11.56 6.22 -6.72
CA GLU A 83 10.14 6.57 -6.65
C GLU A 83 9.29 5.71 -7.59
N ALA A 84 9.80 5.38 -8.77
CA ALA A 84 9.13 4.49 -9.72
C ALA A 84 9.01 3.07 -9.15
N ALA A 85 10.09 2.54 -8.55
CA ALA A 85 10.08 1.23 -7.90
C ALA A 85 9.07 1.17 -6.73
N LEU A 86 9.06 2.19 -5.86
CA LEU A 86 8.12 2.25 -4.73
C LEU A 86 6.66 2.35 -5.20
N ARG A 87 6.39 3.08 -6.29
CA ARG A 87 5.07 3.12 -6.92
C ARG A 87 4.69 1.77 -7.56
N ALA A 88 5.63 1.09 -8.20
CA ALA A 88 5.41 -0.24 -8.78
C ALA A 88 5.08 -1.26 -7.67
N ALA A 89 5.70 -1.15 -6.49
CA ALA A 89 5.34 -1.92 -5.30
C ALA A 89 3.95 -1.57 -4.71
N GLY A 90 3.26 -0.56 -5.25
CA GLY A 90 1.93 -0.15 -4.81
C GLY A 90 1.92 0.80 -3.61
N LEU A 91 3.07 1.31 -3.19
CA LEU A 91 3.17 2.21 -2.04
C LEU A 91 2.61 3.59 -2.34
N GLN A 92 1.84 4.13 -1.40
CA GLN A 92 1.41 5.53 -1.41
C GLN A 92 2.57 6.46 -1.07
N LYS A 93 2.41 7.75 -1.42
CA LYS A 93 3.44 8.76 -1.26
C LYS A 93 4.02 8.82 0.16
N ASP A 94 3.16 8.75 1.17
CA ASP A 94 3.58 8.84 2.58
C ASP A 94 4.45 7.63 2.97
N ALA A 95 4.00 6.41 2.67
CA ALA A 95 4.77 5.19 2.91
C ALA A 95 6.05 5.13 2.07
N ALA A 96 5.99 5.60 0.82
CA ALA A 96 7.15 5.68 -0.05
C ALA A 96 8.23 6.61 0.52
N GLN A 97 7.86 7.74 1.11
CA GLN A 97 8.80 8.66 1.76
C GLN A 97 9.51 8.03 2.95
N ILE A 98 8.79 7.27 3.79
CA ILE A 98 9.37 6.56 4.94
C ILE A 98 10.40 5.52 4.46
N VAL A 99 10.02 4.69 3.49
CA VAL A 99 10.92 3.67 2.92
C VAL A 99 12.12 4.32 2.23
N GLN A 100 11.92 5.41 1.49
CA GLN A 100 12.98 6.16 0.84
C GLN A 100 13.98 6.73 1.85
N ALA A 101 13.49 7.31 2.95
CA ALA A 101 14.35 7.82 4.02
C ALA A 101 15.18 6.70 4.65
N LEU A 102 14.56 5.54 4.91
CA LEU A 102 15.26 4.36 5.42
C LEU A 102 16.36 3.89 4.46
N LEU A 103 16.04 3.68 3.17
CA LEU A 103 17.00 3.18 2.18
C LEU A 103 18.19 4.11 1.98
N ARG A 104 18.00 5.43 2.14
CA ARG A 104 19.09 6.40 2.12
C ARG A 104 19.98 6.35 3.37
N ALA A 105 19.39 6.02 4.51
CA ALA A 105 20.11 5.93 5.78
C ALA A 105 20.95 4.65 5.89
N VAL A 106 20.47 3.52 5.36
CA VAL A 106 21.10 2.19 5.50
C VAL A 106 22.59 2.17 5.12
N PRO A 107 23.05 2.75 4.00
CA PRO A 107 24.48 2.71 3.62
C PRO A 107 25.39 3.46 4.58
N THR A 108 24.87 4.39 5.38
CA THR A 108 25.62 5.24 6.31
C THR A 108 25.55 4.74 7.75
N LEU A 109 24.80 3.66 8.01
CA LEU A 109 24.62 3.13 9.35
C LEU A 109 25.90 2.46 9.88
N PRO A 110 26.33 2.78 11.11
CA PRO A 110 27.33 2.01 11.81
C PRO A 110 26.86 0.58 12.04
N ALA A 111 27.80 -0.36 12.08
CA ALA A 111 27.48 -1.75 12.31
C ALA A 111 26.76 -1.95 13.68
N GLY A 112 25.56 -2.49 13.64
CA GLY A 112 24.73 -2.74 14.81
C GLY A 112 23.73 -1.63 15.18
N GLU A 113 23.67 -0.54 14.44
CA GLU A 113 22.66 0.50 14.66
C GLU A 113 21.38 0.15 13.92
N THR A 114 20.27 0.00 14.68
CA THR A 114 18.94 -0.38 14.15
C THR A 114 17.91 0.74 14.22
N GLY A 115 18.29 1.88 14.80
CA GLY A 115 17.39 3.01 15.05
C GLY A 115 16.56 3.45 13.85
N PRO A 116 17.13 3.63 12.65
CA PRO A 116 16.37 3.98 11.46
C PRO A 116 15.33 2.92 11.04
N PHE A 117 15.64 1.63 11.22
CA PHE A 117 14.69 0.55 10.96
C PHE A 117 13.52 0.57 11.95
N ASP A 118 13.81 0.79 13.25
CA ASP A 118 12.79 0.88 14.29
C ASP A 118 11.86 2.06 14.04
N SER A 119 12.43 3.23 13.73
CA SER A 119 11.67 4.43 13.39
C SER A 119 10.80 4.24 12.14
N ALA A 120 11.33 3.65 11.09
CA ALA A 120 10.57 3.37 9.87
C ALA A 120 9.43 2.37 10.12
N GLN A 121 9.68 1.32 10.91
CA GLN A 121 8.64 0.35 11.28
C GLN A 121 7.52 1.00 12.09
N GLU A 122 7.84 1.87 13.04
CA GLU A 122 6.84 2.55 13.86
C GLU A 122 5.97 3.48 13.01
N GLN A 123 6.59 4.32 12.19
CA GLN A 123 5.87 5.22 11.27
C GLN A 123 4.97 4.46 10.28
N LEU A 124 5.45 3.34 9.73
CA LEU A 124 4.64 2.50 8.84
C LEU A 124 3.50 1.82 9.59
N ARG A 125 3.68 1.42 10.87
CA ARG A 125 2.60 0.86 11.70
C ARG A 125 1.53 1.91 12.00
N GLU A 126 1.93 3.10 12.43
CA GLU A 126 1.00 4.21 12.65
C GLU A 126 0.18 4.52 11.39
N LEU A 127 0.86 4.60 10.24
CA LEU A 127 0.20 4.84 8.96
C LEU A 127 -0.79 3.73 8.61
N ARG A 128 -0.41 2.46 8.83
CA ARG A 128 -1.30 1.30 8.61
C ARG A 128 -2.52 1.38 9.51
N ASP A 129 -2.34 1.66 10.80
CA ASP A 129 -3.43 1.67 11.77
C ASP A 129 -4.41 2.83 11.51
N LEU A 130 -3.90 4.00 11.12
CA LEU A 130 -4.71 5.13 10.66
C LEU A 130 -5.51 4.78 9.39
N LYS A 131 -4.88 4.15 8.41
CA LYS A 131 -5.54 3.75 7.15
C LYS A 131 -6.59 2.66 7.40
N ARG A 132 -6.29 1.71 8.27
CA ARG A 132 -7.22 0.64 8.64
C ARG A 132 -8.45 1.20 9.36
N ALA A 133 -8.27 2.09 10.34
CA ALA A 133 -9.38 2.74 11.03
C ALA A 133 -10.26 3.56 10.08
N ALA A 134 -9.65 4.30 9.14
CA ALA A 134 -10.38 5.04 8.11
C ALA A 134 -11.17 4.11 7.18
N LEU A 135 -10.59 2.96 6.83
CA LEU A 135 -11.25 1.97 5.98
C LEU A 135 -12.42 1.31 6.71
N ASP A 136 -12.27 0.94 7.97
CA ASP A 136 -13.32 0.33 8.79
C ASP A 136 -14.52 1.28 8.95
N GLN A 137 -14.28 2.57 9.14
CA GLN A 137 -15.34 3.59 9.16
C GLN A 137 -16.04 3.73 7.80
N SER A 138 -15.29 3.76 6.72
CA SER A 138 -15.83 3.92 5.38
C SER A 138 -16.53 2.66 4.88
N ALA A 139 -16.02 1.47 5.18
CA ALA A 139 -16.61 0.19 4.82
C ALA A 139 -18.01 -0.01 5.41
N ALA A 140 -18.31 0.58 6.56
CA ALA A 140 -19.63 0.57 7.15
C ALA A 140 -20.61 1.55 6.47
N LEU A 141 -20.12 2.65 5.90
CA LEU A 141 -20.93 3.72 5.31
C LEU A 141 -21.24 3.49 3.83
N TYR A 142 -20.28 3.00 3.04
CA TYR A 142 -20.45 2.87 1.58
C TYR A 142 -21.56 1.92 1.14
N PRO A 143 -21.76 0.72 1.72
CA PRO A 143 -22.87 -0.14 1.32
C PRO A 143 -24.22 0.47 1.69
N ARG A 144 -24.31 1.23 2.79
CA ARG A 144 -25.56 1.92 3.19
C ARG A 144 -25.89 3.07 2.25
N LEU A 145 -24.90 3.86 1.85
CA LEU A 145 -25.07 4.95 0.88
C LEU A 145 -25.40 4.42 -0.53
N GLY A 146 -24.76 3.33 -0.95
CA GLY A 146 -25.03 2.67 -2.23
C GLY A 146 -26.47 2.15 -2.30
N LEU A 147 -26.96 1.55 -1.21
CA LEU A 147 -28.32 1.03 -1.11
C LEU A 147 -29.36 2.16 -1.08
N LEU A 148 -29.09 3.25 -0.36
CA LEU A 148 -29.92 4.46 -0.35
C LEU A 148 -29.96 5.14 -1.71
N ALA A 149 -28.84 5.26 -2.41
CA ALA A 149 -28.77 5.83 -3.75
C ALA A 149 -29.53 4.97 -4.77
N ALA A 150 -29.42 3.65 -4.68
CA ALA A 150 -30.18 2.72 -5.52
C ALA A 150 -31.70 2.86 -5.27
N PHE A 151 -32.09 2.99 -4.00
CA PHE A 151 -33.51 3.16 -3.62
C PHE A 151 -34.04 4.53 -4.09
N ALA A 152 -33.28 5.60 -3.93
CA ALA A 152 -33.63 6.93 -4.43
C ALA A 152 -33.77 6.96 -5.95
N ALA A 153 -32.88 6.31 -6.68
CA ALA A 153 -32.96 6.18 -8.13
C ALA A 153 -34.21 5.41 -8.58
N LEU A 154 -34.59 4.36 -7.84
CA LEU A 154 -35.79 3.57 -8.11
C LEU A 154 -37.06 4.39 -7.88
N VAL A 155 -37.15 5.17 -6.81
CA VAL A 155 -38.29 6.05 -6.48
C VAL A 155 -38.43 7.19 -7.49
N LEU A 156 -37.33 7.75 -7.99
CA LEU A 156 -37.34 8.83 -8.99
C LEU A 156 -37.80 8.37 -10.40
N LEU A 157 -37.77 7.07 -10.65
CA LEU A 157 -38.07 6.45 -11.96
C LEU A 157 -39.42 5.76 -12.00
N LEU A 158 -40.10 5.61 -10.86
CA LEU A 158 -41.47 5.17 -10.71
C LEU A 158 -42.42 6.36 -10.91
#